data_563334bfb350149cd33136bce481619f
#
_entry.id   563334bfb350149cd33136bce481619f
#
_cell.length_a   1.000
_cell.length_b   1.000
_cell.length_c   1.000
_cell.angle_alpha   90.00
_cell.angle_beta   90.00
_cell.angle_gamma   90.00
#
_symmetry.space_group_name_H-M   'P 1'
#
loop_
_entity.id
_entity.type
_entity.pdbx_description
1 polymer ?
#
loop_
_entity_poly.entity_id
_entity_poly.type
_entity_poly.pdbx_seq_one_letter_code
_entity_poly.pdbx_strand_id
1 'polypeptide(L)'
;MSFLAFVQDVWLAFRHKYRILYLMTAQAPPLRYGWTTGSCATAAAKAAWTALKTGQFPDPVLITLPGGKSASFVLAGHGFNENGAWAAVVKDAGDDPDVTHGALIHAAVREHPSRNGVTFVAGVGVGTITRPGLPLPPGEPAINPVPRQMIIRALEDVSGSDVAAEVTVSVENGITLAKKTLNSRLGIVGGLSILGTTGIVVPFSCSAWIDSIHRGIDVARALNLPHLAATTGNVSERAVQELYGLPETALIEMGDFAGGVLKYIRRHPVPRLTIGGGIAKMTKLAQGRMDLHSKRGSADMTALAALATTAGAASDLAEAIALTPTVAEAFLLASQAGIPLGDHIANVARQFALSVLEGSNVMLDVLVFDRQGQCVGRSHPVGNPPLKRL
;
A
#
# COMPACT_ATOMS: atom_id res chain seq x y z
N MET A 1 39.58 -51.05 -2.09
CA MET A 1 38.42 -50.19 -2.54
C MET A 1 38.22 -50.45 -4.02
N SER A 2 37.04 -50.94 -4.40
CA SER A 2 36.80 -51.34 -5.79
C SER A 2 36.48 -50.10 -6.65
N PHE A 3 36.94 -50.13 -7.89
CA PHE A 3 36.73 -49.10 -8.90
C PHE A 3 35.25 -48.73 -9.04
N LEU A 4 34.33 -49.65 -8.78
CA LEU A 4 32.89 -49.42 -8.78
C LEU A 4 32.40 -48.48 -7.65
N ALA A 5 32.99 -48.51 -6.46
CA ALA A 5 32.65 -47.61 -5.36
C ALA A 5 33.04 -46.16 -5.64
N PHE A 6 34.22 -45.97 -6.24
CA PHE A 6 34.69 -44.65 -6.65
C PHE A 6 33.82 -44.02 -7.75
N VAL A 7 33.36 -44.80 -8.72
CA VAL A 7 32.46 -44.34 -9.77
C VAL A 7 31.06 -43.96 -9.24
N GLN A 8 30.55 -44.70 -8.26
CA GLN A 8 29.27 -44.38 -7.62
C GLN A 8 29.33 -43.09 -6.80
N ASP A 9 30.41 -42.86 -6.06
CA ASP A 9 30.56 -41.62 -5.27
C ASP A 9 30.71 -40.39 -6.13
N VAL A 10 31.45 -40.47 -7.24
CA VAL A 10 31.60 -39.42 -8.25
C VAL A 10 30.24 -39.13 -8.92
N TRP A 11 29.45 -40.14 -9.22
CA TRP A 11 28.13 -40.01 -9.85
C TRP A 11 27.10 -39.40 -8.90
N LEU A 12 27.13 -39.75 -7.62
CA LEU A 12 26.28 -39.13 -6.58
C LEU A 12 26.63 -37.66 -6.35
N ALA A 13 27.91 -37.32 -6.29
CA ALA A 13 28.40 -35.95 -6.15
C ALA A 13 28.02 -35.09 -7.37
N PHE A 14 28.10 -35.65 -8.57
CA PHE A 14 27.70 -35.00 -9.83
C PHE A 14 26.18 -34.76 -9.85
N ARG A 15 25.38 -35.75 -9.46
CA ARG A 15 23.91 -35.63 -9.36
C ARG A 15 23.50 -34.59 -8.33
N HIS A 16 24.18 -34.50 -7.19
CA HIS A 16 23.90 -33.52 -6.15
C HIS A 16 24.24 -32.10 -6.62
N LYS A 17 25.39 -31.93 -7.27
CA LYS A 17 25.84 -30.65 -7.82
C LYS A 17 24.92 -30.13 -8.95
N TYR A 18 24.47 -31.01 -9.84
CA TYR A 18 23.54 -30.65 -10.91
C TYR A 18 22.11 -30.43 -10.39
N ARG A 19 21.68 -31.15 -9.35
CA ARG A 19 20.38 -30.90 -8.70
C ARG A 19 20.33 -29.56 -7.99
N ILE A 20 21.44 -29.15 -7.34
CA ILE A 20 21.57 -27.82 -6.72
C ILE A 20 21.63 -26.75 -7.81
N LEU A 21 22.38 -26.95 -8.90
CA LEU A 21 22.43 -26.01 -10.02
C LEU A 21 21.07 -25.86 -10.72
N TYR A 22 20.34 -26.96 -10.90
CA TYR A 22 18.98 -26.94 -11.47
C TYR A 22 17.98 -26.24 -10.56
N LEU A 23 18.10 -26.38 -9.23
CA LEU A 23 17.29 -25.67 -8.25
C LEU A 23 17.64 -24.17 -8.17
N MET A 24 18.89 -23.79 -8.47
CA MET A 24 19.34 -22.39 -8.51
C MET A 24 19.00 -21.68 -9.82
N THR A 25 18.69 -22.41 -10.91
CA THR A 25 18.30 -21.85 -12.23
C THR A 25 16.79 -21.93 -12.48
N ALA A 26 16.01 -22.58 -11.63
CA ALA A 26 14.56 -22.56 -11.72
C ALA A 26 14.08 -21.12 -11.42
N GLN A 27 13.76 -20.36 -12.46
CA GLN A 27 13.03 -19.10 -12.28
C GLN A 27 11.76 -19.42 -11.49
N ALA A 28 11.54 -18.68 -10.40
CA ALA A 28 10.28 -18.78 -9.69
C ALA A 28 9.12 -18.62 -10.70
N PRO A 29 8.08 -19.46 -10.61
CA PRO A 29 6.94 -19.32 -11.53
C PRO A 29 6.40 -17.90 -11.47
N PRO A 30 5.89 -17.36 -12.59
CA PRO A 30 5.30 -16.04 -12.60
C PRO A 30 4.16 -15.98 -11.59
N LEU A 31 4.09 -14.89 -10.81
CA LEU A 31 3.05 -14.68 -9.83
C LEU A 31 1.66 -14.67 -10.50
N ARG A 32 0.72 -15.35 -9.88
CA ARG A 32 -0.66 -15.45 -10.34
C ARG A 32 -1.42 -14.17 -9.98
N TYR A 33 -2.01 -13.52 -10.96
CA TYR A 33 -2.90 -12.37 -10.78
C TYR A 33 -4.23 -12.81 -10.16
N GLY A 34 -4.89 -11.88 -9.51
CA GLY A 34 -6.20 -12.08 -8.91
C GLY A 34 -7.22 -11.04 -9.37
N TRP A 35 -8.38 -11.06 -8.74
CA TRP A 35 -9.50 -10.17 -9.00
C TRP A 35 -9.71 -9.18 -7.86
N THR A 36 -10.08 -7.95 -8.20
CA THR A 36 -10.40 -6.92 -7.20
C THR A 36 -11.79 -7.16 -6.59
N THR A 37 -12.04 -6.58 -5.41
CA THR A 37 -13.40 -6.58 -4.82
C THR A 37 -14.42 -5.96 -5.78
N GLY A 38 -14.01 -4.95 -6.56
CA GLY A 38 -14.84 -4.33 -7.60
C GLY A 38 -15.26 -5.30 -8.70
N SER A 39 -14.34 -6.14 -9.20
CA SER A 39 -14.66 -7.16 -10.21
C SER A 39 -15.63 -8.23 -9.69
N CYS A 40 -15.40 -8.71 -8.46
CA CYS A 40 -16.29 -9.69 -7.83
C CYS A 40 -17.69 -9.12 -7.60
N ALA A 41 -17.79 -7.87 -7.10
CA ALA A 41 -19.07 -7.19 -6.94
C ALA A 41 -19.79 -6.97 -8.28
N THR A 42 -19.04 -6.64 -9.35
CA THR A 42 -19.57 -6.47 -10.70
C THR A 42 -20.14 -7.78 -11.24
N ALA A 43 -19.41 -8.87 -11.08
CA ALA A 43 -19.86 -10.20 -11.52
C ALA A 43 -21.13 -10.63 -10.75
N ALA A 44 -21.15 -10.47 -9.44
CA ALA A 44 -22.31 -10.78 -8.61
C ALA A 44 -23.53 -9.91 -9.00
N ALA A 45 -23.33 -8.60 -9.21
CA ALA A 45 -24.42 -7.70 -9.61
C ALA A 45 -24.98 -8.05 -11.02
N LYS A 46 -24.09 -8.35 -11.98
CA LYS A 46 -24.50 -8.77 -13.34
C LYS A 46 -25.32 -10.06 -13.30
N ALA A 47 -24.86 -11.05 -12.50
CA ALA A 47 -25.58 -12.32 -12.38
C ALA A 47 -26.98 -12.13 -11.78
N ALA A 48 -27.09 -11.35 -10.70
CA ALA A 48 -28.36 -11.04 -10.06
C ALA A 48 -29.30 -10.28 -11.00
N TRP A 49 -28.78 -9.28 -11.73
CA TRP A 49 -29.56 -8.50 -12.69
C TRP A 49 -30.05 -9.35 -13.89
N THR A 50 -29.16 -10.21 -14.43
CA THR A 50 -29.54 -11.14 -15.50
C THR A 50 -30.68 -12.05 -15.05
N ALA A 51 -30.60 -12.59 -13.83
CA ALA A 51 -31.65 -13.43 -13.27
C ALA A 51 -32.99 -12.70 -13.12
N LEU A 52 -32.98 -11.42 -12.70
CA LEU A 52 -34.21 -10.61 -12.65
C LEU A 52 -34.84 -10.41 -14.04
N LYS A 53 -34.03 -10.32 -15.09
CA LYS A 53 -34.52 -10.07 -16.46
C LYS A 53 -34.91 -11.34 -17.20
N THR A 54 -34.25 -12.47 -16.90
CA THR A 54 -34.39 -13.73 -17.68
C THR A 54 -34.96 -14.89 -16.89
N GLY A 55 -35.04 -14.79 -15.56
CA GLY A 55 -35.37 -15.87 -14.65
C GLY A 55 -34.23 -16.85 -14.37
N GLN A 56 -33.04 -16.67 -14.95
CA GLN A 56 -31.91 -17.59 -14.83
C GLN A 56 -30.61 -16.89 -14.44
N PHE A 57 -29.84 -17.49 -13.52
CA PHE A 57 -28.52 -17.01 -13.15
C PHE A 57 -27.49 -17.54 -14.15
N PRO A 58 -26.70 -16.67 -14.80
CA PRO A 58 -25.56 -17.14 -15.61
C PRO A 58 -24.46 -17.66 -14.70
N ASP A 59 -23.95 -18.86 -14.97
CA ASP A 59 -22.81 -19.44 -14.27
C ASP A 59 -21.99 -20.31 -15.23
N PRO A 60 -20.76 -19.92 -15.59
CA PRO A 60 -20.06 -18.73 -15.12
C PRO A 60 -20.62 -17.41 -15.69
N VAL A 61 -20.45 -16.32 -14.91
CA VAL A 61 -20.79 -14.97 -15.36
C VAL A 61 -19.57 -14.27 -15.99
N LEU A 62 -19.78 -13.67 -17.15
CA LEU A 62 -18.75 -12.90 -17.87
C LEU A 62 -18.93 -11.39 -17.64
N ILE A 63 -17.84 -10.71 -17.29
CA ILE A 63 -17.79 -9.25 -17.20
C ILE A 63 -16.66 -8.68 -18.07
N THR A 64 -16.80 -7.42 -18.48
CA THR A 64 -15.75 -6.66 -19.15
C THR A 64 -15.02 -5.79 -18.14
N LEU A 65 -13.70 -5.95 -18.05
CA LEU A 65 -12.84 -5.14 -17.20
C LEU A 65 -12.58 -3.76 -17.82
N PRO A 66 -12.13 -2.74 -17.05
CA PRO A 66 -11.85 -1.40 -17.56
C PRO A 66 -10.88 -1.36 -18.75
N GLY A 67 -9.95 -2.30 -18.82
CA GLY A 67 -9.02 -2.45 -19.95
C GLY A 67 -9.58 -3.20 -21.17
N GLY A 68 -10.88 -3.49 -21.22
CA GLY A 68 -11.56 -4.19 -22.35
C GLY A 68 -11.41 -5.71 -22.35
N LYS A 69 -10.65 -6.29 -21.43
CA LYS A 69 -10.53 -7.76 -21.31
C LYS A 69 -11.77 -8.35 -20.64
N SER A 70 -12.21 -9.52 -21.11
CA SER A 70 -13.25 -10.30 -20.43
C SER A 70 -12.68 -11.12 -19.28
N ALA A 71 -13.46 -11.24 -18.21
CA ALA A 71 -13.16 -12.09 -17.06
C ALA A 71 -14.39 -12.93 -16.70
N SER A 72 -14.14 -14.19 -16.34
CA SER A 72 -15.17 -15.19 -16.01
C SER A 72 -15.15 -15.47 -14.52
N PHE A 73 -16.34 -15.51 -13.90
CA PHE A 73 -16.51 -15.73 -12.46
C PHE A 73 -17.55 -16.82 -12.23
N VAL A 74 -17.21 -17.78 -11.37
CA VAL A 74 -18.14 -18.80 -10.90
C VAL A 74 -18.88 -18.25 -9.69
N LEU A 75 -20.19 -18.50 -9.61
CA LEU A 75 -21.01 -18.08 -8.50
C LEU A 75 -20.81 -19.04 -7.30
N ALA A 76 -20.60 -18.46 -6.13
CA ALA A 76 -20.54 -19.21 -4.87
C ALA A 76 -21.94 -19.40 -4.23
N GLY A 77 -22.90 -18.59 -4.68
CA GLY A 77 -24.29 -18.65 -4.25
C GLY A 77 -25.13 -17.65 -5.01
N HIS A 78 -26.42 -17.91 -5.11
CA HIS A 78 -27.37 -17.02 -5.77
C HIS A 78 -28.81 -17.36 -5.36
N GLY A 79 -29.72 -16.45 -5.56
CA GLY A 79 -31.14 -16.68 -5.31
C GLY A 79 -31.99 -15.44 -5.52
N PHE A 80 -33.29 -15.64 -5.46
CA PHE A 80 -34.30 -14.59 -5.42
C PHE A 80 -34.71 -14.30 -3.97
N ASN A 81 -35.12 -13.09 -3.70
CA ASN A 81 -35.76 -12.68 -2.46
C ASN A 81 -36.99 -11.83 -2.77
N GLU A 82 -37.72 -11.42 -1.75
CA GLU A 82 -38.98 -10.65 -1.90
C GLU A 82 -38.82 -9.36 -2.73
N ASN A 83 -37.62 -8.78 -2.76
CA ASN A 83 -37.35 -7.48 -3.35
C ASN A 83 -36.42 -7.52 -4.59
N GLY A 84 -35.95 -8.70 -5.00
CA GLY A 84 -35.04 -8.78 -6.12
C GLY A 84 -34.27 -10.10 -6.21
N ALA A 85 -33.05 -10.04 -6.75
CA ALA A 85 -32.15 -11.18 -6.84
C ALA A 85 -30.80 -10.85 -6.22
N TRP A 86 -30.05 -11.87 -5.80
CA TRP A 86 -28.71 -11.74 -5.29
C TRP A 86 -27.79 -12.82 -5.85
N ALA A 87 -26.51 -12.50 -5.93
CA ALA A 87 -25.48 -13.48 -6.21
C ALA A 87 -24.22 -13.17 -5.39
N ALA A 88 -23.34 -14.14 -5.29
CA ALA A 88 -22.09 -14.03 -4.53
C ALA A 88 -20.93 -14.69 -5.26
N VAL A 89 -19.74 -14.10 -5.12
CA VAL A 89 -18.47 -14.55 -5.71
C VAL A 89 -17.41 -14.62 -4.64
N VAL A 90 -16.65 -15.71 -4.57
CA VAL A 90 -15.45 -15.80 -3.71
C VAL A 90 -14.32 -15.02 -4.37
N LYS A 91 -13.73 -14.08 -3.64
CA LYS A 91 -12.62 -13.30 -4.17
C LYS A 91 -11.32 -14.10 -4.16
N ASP A 92 -10.74 -14.27 -5.32
CA ASP A 92 -9.39 -14.79 -5.50
C ASP A 92 -8.42 -13.63 -5.80
N ALA A 93 -7.51 -13.34 -4.86
CA ALA A 93 -6.52 -12.29 -5.01
C ALA A 93 -5.23 -12.74 -5.72
N GLY A 94 -5.18 -13.98 -6.22
CA GLY A 94 -3.94 -14.54 -6.76
C GLY A 94 -2.90 -14.77 -5.66
N ASP A 95 -1.67 -14.44 -5.96
CA ASP A 95 -0.54 -14.58 -5.01
C ASP A 95 -0.31 -13.29 -4.20
N ASP A 96 -1.24 -12.33 -4.26
CA ASP A 96 -1.16 -11.13 -3.42
C ASP A 96 -1.59 -11.43 -1.98
N PRO A 97 -0.89 -10.94 -0.95
CA PRO A 97 -1.26 -11.12 0.46
C PRO A 97 -2.44 -10.21 0.87
N ASP A 98 -3.43 -10.07 0.01
CA ASP A 98 -4.62 -9.25 0.20
C ASP A 98 -5.50 -9.82 1.32
N VAL A 99 -5.85 -9.00 2.30
CA VAL A 99 -6.70 -9.37 3.44
C VAL A 99 -8.10 -9.84 3.02
N THR A 100 -8.53 -9.49 1.81
CA THR A 100 -9.83 -9.88 1.24
C THR A 100 -9.77 -11.14 0.38
N HIS A 101 -8.60 -11.82 0.30
CA HIS A 101 -8.51 -13.13 -0.35
C HIS A 101 -9.45 -14.13 0.34
N GLY A 102 -10.24 -14.87 -0.45
CA GLY A 102 -11.24 -15.82 0.06
C GLY A 102 -12.51 -15.19 0.61
N ALA A 103 -12.63 -13.86 0.66
CA ALA A 103 -13.85 -13.21 1.13
C ALA A 103 -15.00 -13.41 0.13
N LEU A 104 -16.20 -13.65 0.64
CA LEU A 104 -17.41 -13.76 -0.16
C LEU A 104 -17.99 -12.36 -0.41
N ILE A 105 -18.03 -11.97 -1.66
CA ILE A 105 -18.56 -10.68 -2.12
C ILE A 105 -19.96 -10.89 -2.67
N HIS A 106 -20.96 -10.31 -2.03
CA HIS A 106 -22.35 -10.38 -2.41
C HIS A 106 -22.79 -9.09 -3.12
N ALA A 107 -23.67 -9.24 -4.11
CA ALA A 107 -24.46 -8.13 -4.63
C ALA A 107 -25.94 -8.55 -4.69
N ALA A 108 -26.80 -7.77 -4.05
CA ALA A 108 -28.23 -7.85 -4.20
C ALA A 108 -28.69 -6.71 -5.11
N VAL A 109 -29.55 -7.02 -6.07
CA VAL A 109 -30.04 -6.06 -7.05
C VAL A 109 -31.57 -6.09 -7.06
N ARG A 110 -32.17 -4.90 -7.07
CA ARG A 110 -33.62 -4.74 -7.24
C ARG A 110 -33.91 -3.65 -8.27
N GLU A 111 -35.04 -3.78 -8.95
CA GLU A 111 -35.53 -2.71 -9.83
C GLU A 111 -35.96 -1.50 -9.01
N HIS A 112 -35.73 -0.32 -9.56
CA HIS A 112 -36.12 0.95 -8.94
C HIS A 112 -37.01 1.77 -9.89
N PRO A 113 -38.30 1.43 -10.02
CA PRO A 113 -39.18 1.96 -11.06
C PRO A 113 -39.39 3.47 -11.03
N SER A 114 -39.08 4.13 -9.91
CA SER A 114 -39.28 5.58 -9.73
C SER A 114 -38.01 6.42 -9.91
N ARG A 115 -36.86 5.81 -10.27
CA ARG A 115 -35.58 6.52 -10.48
C ARG A 115 -34.90 6.00 -11.73
N ASN A 116 -34.34 6.90 -12.53
CA ASN A 116 -33.44 6.53 -13.61
C ASN A 116 -32.02 6.34 -13.08
N GLY A 117 -31.31 5.36 -13.61
CA GLY A 117 -29.93 5.07 -13.26
C GLY A 117 -29.76 4.06 -12.12
N VAL A 118 -28.50 3.81 -11.78
CA VAL A 118 -28.11 2.84 -10.75
C VAL A 118 -27.74 3.56 -9.46
N THR A 119 -28.38 3.17 -8.36
CA THR A 119 -28.03 3.62 -7.01
C THR A 119 -27.30 2.53 -6.26
N PHE A 120 -26.46 2.93 -5.29
CA PHE A 120 -25.61 2.02 -4.53
C PHE A 120 -25.91 2.11 -3.04
N VAL A 121 -25.89 0.97 -2.38
CA VAL A 121 -26.10 0.83 -0.93
C VAL A 121 -24.97 0.00 -0.32
N ALA A 122 -24.48 0.45 0.84
CA ALA A 122 -23.56 -0.35 1.65
C ALA A 122 -24.37 -1.41 2.41
N GLY A 123 -24.16 -2.66 2.06
CA GLY A 123 -24.66 -3.79 2.84
C GLY A 123 -23.69 -4.18 3.96
N VAL A 124 -23.99 -5.27 4.65
CA VAL A 124 -23.16 -5.75 5.77
C VAL A 124 -21.71 -5.96 5.32
N GLY A 125 -20.76 -5.38 6.06
CA GLY A 125 -19.33 -5.52 5.80
C GLY A 125 -18.77 -4.59 4.73
N VAL A 126 -19.57 -3.76 4.08
CA VAL A 126 -19.13 -2.63 3.26
C VAL A 126 -19.22 -1.35 4.09
N GLY A 127 -18.18 -0.54 4.05
CA GLY A 127 -18.09 0.68 4.85
C GLY A 127 -18.85 1.86 4.25
N THR A 128 -19.05 2.87 5.08
CA THR A 128 -19.56 4.19 4.70
C THR A 128 -18.45 5.23 4.87
N ILE A 129 -18.35 6.14 3.94
CA ILE A 129 -17.40 7.26 3.99
C ILE A 129 -17.91 8.29 4.99
N THR A 130 -17.07 8.67 5.95
CA THR A 130 -17.42 9.63 7.00
C THR A 130 -16.59 10.91 6.97
N ARG A 131 -15.52 10.94 6.14
CA ARG A 131 -14.60 12.08 6.06
C ARG A 131 -14.44 12.55 4.62
N PRO A 132 -14.21 13.86 4.40
CA PRO A 132 -13.89 14.39 3.08
C PRO A 132 -12.49 13.96 2.64
N GLY A 133 -12.18 14.12 1.33
CA GLY A 133 -10.86 13.85 0.75
C GLY A 133 -10.77 12.57 -0.07
N LEU A 134 -11.76 11.67 0.06
CA LEU A 134 -11.92 10.55 -0.85
C LEU A 134 -12.69 10.97 -2.13
N PRO A 135 -12.63 10.17 -3.22
CA PRO A 135 -13.33 10.50 -4.46
C PRO A 135 -14.86 10.62 -4.34
N LEU A 136 -15.42 10.09 -3.27
CA LEU A 136 -16.85 10.16 -2.94
C LEU A 136 -17.05 10.96 -1.66
N PRO A 137 -18.16 11.71 -1.54
CA PRO A 137 -18.43 12.52 -0.36
C PRO A 137 -18.79 11.68 0.88
N PRO A 138 -18.72 12.27 2.09
CA PRO A 138 -19.26 11.66 3.30
C PRO A 138 -20.74 11.29 3.15
N GLY A 139 -21.14 10.15 3.75
CA GLY A 139 -22.46 9.56 3.65
C GLY A 139 -22.60 8.50 2.54
N GLU A 140 -21.73 8.50 1.57
CA GLU A 140 -21.75 7.53 0.48
C GLU A 140 -21.20 6.16 0.90
N PRO A 141 -21.76 5.04 0.33
CA PRO A 141 -21.17 3.73 0.48
C PRO A 141 -19.74 3.72 -0.12
N ALA A 142 -18.82 3.06 0.56
CA ALA A 142 -17.42 2.98 0.17
C ALA A 142 -17.23 2.04 -1.05
N ILE A 143 -17.96 2.29 -2.11
CA ILE A 143 -17.85 1.65 -3.43
C ILE A 143 -17.24 2.67 -4.38
N ASN A 144 -15.97 2.51 -4.71
CA ASN A 144 -15.21 3.49 -5.47
C ASN A 144 -15.76 3.76 -6.89
N PRO A 145 -15.44 4.89 -7.52
CA PRO A 145 -16.03 5.27 -8.82
C PRO A 145 -15.85 4.22 -9.91
N VAL A 146 -14.68 3.59 -10.04
CA VAL A 146 -14.44 2.57 -11.07
C VAL A 146 -15.29 1.32 -10.88
N PRO A 147 -15.36 0.69 -9.69
CA PRO A 147 -16.34 -0.38 -9.40
C PRO A 147 -17.78 0.03 -9.71
N ARG A 148 -18.22 1.24 -9.35
CA ARG A 148 -19.56 1.74 -9.70
C ARG A 148 -19.78 1.72 -11.22
N GLN A 149 -18.83 2.26 -11.98
CA GLN A 149 -18.89 2.27 -13.44
C GLN A 149 -18.90 0.88 -14.04
N MET A 150 -18.10 -0.05 -13.49
CA MET A 150 -18.08 -1.45 -13.93
C MET A 150 -19.43 -2.12 -13.69
N ILE A 151 -20.05 -1.91 -12.54
CA ILE A 151 -21.37 -2.45 -12.22
C ILE A 151 -22.42 -1.87 -13.17
N ILE A 152 -22.46 -0.53 -13.33
CA ILE A 152 -23.41 0.14 -14.24
C ILE A 152 -23.33 -0.47 -15.63
N ARG A 153 -22.13 -0.52 -16.23
CA ARG A 153 -21.92 -1.10 -17.55
C ARG A 153 -22.35 -2.57 -17.64
N ALA A 154 -22.06 -3.34 -16.59
CA ALA A 154 -22.44 -4.75 -16.55
C ALA A 154 -23.97 -4.97 -16.49
N LEU A 155 -24.72 -4.05 -15.90
CA LEU A 155 -26.18 -4.06 -15.91
C LEU A 155 -26.71 -3.57 -17.29
N GLU A 156 -26.11 -2.53 -17.86
CA GLU A 156 -26.41 -2.02 -19.20
C GLU A 156 -26.16 -3.07 -20.30
N ASP A 157 -25.14 -3.90 -20.18
CA ASP A 157 -24.86 -5.03 -21.08
C ASP A 157 -26.06 -6.02 -21.17
N VAL A 158 -26.87 -6.10 -20.10
CA VAL A 158 -28.01 -7.02 -20.01
C VAL A 158 -29.31 -6.39 -20.53
N SER A 159 -29.54 -5.10 -20.21
CA SER A 159 -30.84 -4.44 -20.43
C SER A 159 -30.81 -3.23 -21.35
N GLY A 160 -29.64 -2.89 -21.91
CA GLY A 160 -29.46 -1.62 -22.61
C GLY A 160 -29.24 -0.43 -21.63
N SER A 161 -29.35 0.79 -22.14
CA SER A 161 -29.00 2.01 -21.38
C SER A 161 -30.02 2.42 -20.30
N ASP A 162 -31.22 1.92 -20.34
CA ASP A 162 -32.33 2.34 -19.47
C ASP A 162 -32.39 1.49 -18.18
N VAL A 163 -31.28 1.39 -17.48
CA VAL A 163 -31.20 0.64 -16.23
C VAL A 163 -31.67 1.51 -15.08
N ALA A 164 -32.70 1.05 -14.36
CA ALA A 164 -33.20 1.64 -13.14
C ALA A 164 -33.07 0.58 -12.01
N ALA A 165 -31.97 0.64 -11.25
CA ALA A 165 -31.64 -0.40 -10.27
C ALA A 165 -31.03 0.17 -8.99
N GLU A 166 -31.30 -0.52 -7.87
CA GLU A 166 -30.54 -0.37 -6.64
C GLU A 166 -29.64 -1.58 -6.44
N VAL A 167 -28.34 -1.34 -6.21
CA VAL A 167 -27.34 -2.37 -5.99
C VAL A 167 -26.81 -2.26 -4.57
N THR A 168 -27.09 -3.27 -3.76
CA THR A 168 -26.51 -3.41 -2.39
C THR A 168 -25.34 -4.36 -2.46
N VAL A 169 -24.12 -3.89 -2.08
CA VAL A 169 -22.91 -4.72 -2.01
C VAL A 169 -22.60 -5.04 -0.56
N SER A 170 -22.37 -6.33 -0.28
CA SER A 170 -22.00 -6.81 1.07
C SER A 170 -20.73 -7.67 0.99
N VAL A 171 -20.00 -7.77 2.09
CA VAL A 171 -18.81 -8.62 2.21
C VAL A 171 -18.89 -9.42 3.50
N GLU A 172 -18.85 -10.74 3.39
CA GLU A 172 -18.85 -11.59 4.57
C GLU A 172 -17.61 -11.31 5.43
N ASN A 173 -17.80 -11.21 6.76
CA ASN A 173 -16.74 -10.82 7.69
C ASN A 173 -16.04 -9.47 7.40
N GLY A 174 -16.61 -8.64 6.51
CA GLY A 174 -15.99 -7.39 6.05
C GLY A 174 -15.67 -6.40 7.17
N ILE A 175 -16.46 -6.34 8.24
CA ILE A 175 -16.19 -5.50 9.43
C ILE A 175 -14.88 -5.93 10.11
N THR A 176 -14.65 -7.24 10.25
CA THR A 176 -13.45 -7.79 10.86
C THR A 176 -12.23 -7.61 9.95
N LEU A 177 -12.41 -7.85 8.65
CA LEU A 177 -11.34 -7.67 7.66
C LEU A 177 -10.91 -6.19 7.57
N ALA A 178 -11.84 -5.25 7.66
CA ALA A 178 -11.55 -3.82 7.60
C ALA A 178 -10.60 -3.35 8.72
N LYS A 179 -10.59 -4.00 9.89
CA LYS A 179 -9.65 -3.70 10.98
C LYS A 179 -8.18 -3.93 10.62
N LYS A 180 -7.92 -4.71 9.56
CA LYS A 180 -6.58 -5.00 9.05
C LYS A 180 -6.19 -4.12 7.84
N THR A 181 -6.98 -3.08 7.57
CA THR A 181 -6.79 -2.15 6.45
C THR A 181 -6.61 -0.73 6.95
N LEU A 182 -6.31 0.20 6.05
CA LEU A 182 -6.22 1.63 6.35
C LEU A 182 -7.59 2.34 6.38
N ASN A 183 -8.71 1.61 6.25
CA ASN A 183 -10.04 2.19 6.11
C ASN A 183 -10.41 3.14 7.26
N SER A 184 -10.12 2.79 8.51
CA SER A 184 -10.39 3.65 9.68
C SER A 184 -9.65 4.99 9.60
N ARG A 185 -8.39 4.98 9.16
CA ARG A 185 -7.58 6.20 8.96
C ARG A 185 -8.15 7.07 7.84
N LEU A 186 -8.72 6.46 6.82
CA LEU A 186 -9.37 7.16 5.69
C LEU A 186 -10.80 7.62 6.00
N GLY A 187 -11.33 7.28 7.18
CA GLY A 187 -12.71 7.60 7.57
C GLY A 187 -13.75 6.72 6.90
N ILE A 188 -13.38 5.49 6.54
CA ILE A 188 -14.32 4.47 6.08
C ILE A 188 -14.69 3.59 7.28
N VAL A 189 -15.96 3.66 7.69
CA VAL A 189 -16.47 3.05 8.92
C VAL A 189 -17.50 1.96 8.58
N GLY A 190 -17.53 0.90 9.37
CA GLY A 190 -18.53 -0.18 9.26
C GLY A 190 -18.15 -1.33 8.33
N GLY A 191 -17.04 -1.23 7.58
CA GLY A 191 -16.61 -2.32 6.71
C GLY A 191 -15.48 -1.97 5.76
N LEU A 192 -15.35 -2.80 4.74
CA LEU A 192 -14.37 -2.66 3.66
C LEU A 192 -14.80 -1.62 2.62
N SER A 193 -13.83 -1.13 1.86
CA SER A 193 -14.09 -0.43 0.59
C SER A 193 -14.09 -1.41 -0.58
N ILE A 194 -15.02 -1.23 -1.51
CA ILE A 194 -15.07 -1.94 -2.79
C ILE A 194 -14.24 -1.13 -3.78
N LEU A 195 -13.10 -1.67 -4.18
CA LEU A 195 -12.08 -0.96 -4.95
C LEU A 195 -11.50 -1.82 -6.09
N GLY A 196 -10.72 -1.17 -6.94
CA GLY A 196 -10.00 -1.75 -8.06
C GLY A 196 -10.17 -0.90 -9.32
N THR A 197 -9.07 -0.33 -9.81
CA THR A 197 -9.08 0.56 -10.98
C THR A 197 -9.00 -0.21 -12.30
N THR A 198 -8.38 -1.39 -12.28
CA THR A 198 -8.19 -2.24 -13.47
C THR A 198 -9.07 -3.49 -13.47
N GLY A 199 -9.66 -3.82 -12.32
CA GLY A 199 -10.34 -5.08 -12.08
C GLY A 199 -9.41 -6.25 -11.71
N ILE A 200 -8.11 -6.09 -11.89
CA ILE A 200 -7.09 -7.12 -11.67
C ILE A 200 -6.22 -6.75 -10.46
N VAL A 201 -5.93 -7.72 -9.61
CA VAL A 201 -4.92 -7.62 -8.55
C VAL A 201 -3.59 -8.10 -9.13
N VAL A 202 -2.61 -7.19 -9.14
CA VAL A 202 -1.22 -7.50 -9.46
C VAL A 202 -0.49 -7.72 -8.13
N PRO A 203 0.02 -8.94 -7.85
CA PRO A 203 0.66 -9.22 -6.59
C PRO A 203 1.82 -8.28 -6.28
N PHE A 204 1.90 -7.80 -5.03
CA PHE A 204 2.91 -6.86 -4.56
C PHE A 204 2.99 -5.56 -5.37
N SER A 205 1.84 -5.04 -5.80
CA SER A 205 1.76 -3.83 -6.62
C SER A 205 2.22 -2.57 -5.86
N CYS A 206 3.37 -2.02 -6.27
CA CYS A 206 3.86 -0.74 -5.77
C CYS A 206 2.88 0.42 -6.04
N SER A 207 2.16 0.37 -7.17
CA SER A 207 1.19 1.42 -7.53
C SER A 207 -0.03 1.44 -6.59
N ALA A 208 -0.48 0.27 -6.12
CA ALA A 208 -1.58 0.18 -5.15
C ALA A 208 -1.18 0.79 -3.80
N TRP A 209 0.06 0.54 -3.35
CA TRP A 209 0.59 1.15 -2.13
C TRP A 209 0.70 2.67 -2.27
N ILE A 210 1.25 3.15 -3.39
CA ILE A 210 1.37 4.59 -3.65
C ILE A 210 -0.01 5.26 -3.71
N ASP A 211 -1.03 4.61 -4.30
CA ASP A 211 -2.40 5.14 -4.28
C ASP A 211 -2.93 5.28 -2.85
N SER A 212 -2.67 4.31 -1.97
CA SER A 212 -3.07 4.41 -0.56
C SER A 212 -2.40 5.58 0.18
N ILE A 213 -1.10 5.84 -0.11
CA ILE A 213 -0.38 7.02 0.38
C ILE A 213 -1.08 8.30 -0.07
N HIS A 214 -1.42 8.41 -1.36
CA HIS A 214 -2.10 9.58 -1.90
C HIS A 214 -3.46 9.81 -1.24
N ARG A 215 -4.26 8.74 -1.05
CA ARG A 215 -5.56 8.84 -0.34
C ARG A 215 -5.42 9.32 1.09
N GLY A 216 -4.40 8.82 1.83
CA GLY A 216 -4.09 9.32 3.17
C GLY A 216 -3.79 10.82 3.20
N ILE A 217 -2.97 11.28 2.25
CA ILE A 217 -2.63 12.71 2.12
C ILE A 217 -3.88 13.53 1.75
N ASP A 218 -4.71 13.06 0.82
CA ASP A 218 -5.95 13.76 0.41
C ASP A 218 -6.92 13.94 1.57
N VAL A 219 -7.15 12.89 2.37
CA VAL A 219 -8.00 12.95 3.56
C VAL A 219 -7.43 13.93 4.60
N ALA A 220 -6.14 13.85 4.88
CA ALA A 220 -5.48 14.75 5.83
C ALA A 220 -5.57 16.23 5.39
N ARG A 221 -5.39 16.50 4.09
CA ARG A 221 -5.55 17.85 3.52
C ARG A 221 -6.99 18.35 3.58
N ALA A 222 -7.95 17.49 3.25
CA ALA A 222 -9.38 17.84 3.32
C ALA A 222 -9.85 18.11 4.76
N LEU A 223 -9.18 17.52 5.75
CA LEU A 223 -9.37 17.81 7.17
C LEU A 223 -8.57 19.04 7.65
N ASN A 224 -7.85 19.72 6.76
CA ASN A 224 -6.98 20.86 7.07
C ASN A 224 -5.96 20.56 8.19
N LEU A 225 -5.41 19.33 8.23
CA LEU A 225 -4.41 18.99 9.22
C LEU A 225 -3.14 19.80 9.00
N PRO A 226 -2.62 20.50 10.04
CA PRO A 226 -1.47 21.37 9.90
C PRO A 226 -0.15 20.62 9.78
N HIS A 227 -0.11 19.35 10.17
CA HIS A 227 1.10 18.55 10.23
C HIS A 227 0.82 17.09 9.85
N LEU A 228 1.53 16.58 8.85
CA LEU A 228 1.53 15.19 8.44
C LEU A 228 2.87 14.54 8.75
N ALA A 229 2.85 13.26 9.09
CA ALA A 229 4.06 12.46 9.25
C ALA A 229 4.05 11.27 8.28
N ALA A 230 5.06 11.18 7.42
CA ALA A 230 5.28 10.05 6.53
C ALA A 230 6.38 9.15 7.10
N THR A 231 6.05 7.88 7.37
CA THR A 231 6.96 6.99 8.09
C THR A 231 7.22 5.69 7.34
N THR A 232 8.38 5.08 7.61
CA THR A 232 8.83 3.88 6.89
C THR A 232 8.35 2.57 7.53
N GLY A 233 7.61 2.63 8.63
CA GLY A 233 7.07 1.45 9.33
C GLY A 233 6.63 1.77 10.76
N ASN A 234 6.01 0.78 11.42
CA ASN A 234 5.30 0.92 12.69
C ASN A 234 6.13 1.51 13.84
N VAL A 235 7.43 1.17 13.93
CA VAL A 235 8.29 1.69 15.01
C VAL A 235 8.47 3.21 14.86
N SER A 236 8.84 3.66 13.68
CA SER A 236 9.00 5.10 13.39
C SER A 236 7.66 5.85 13.43
N GLU A 237 6.56 5.19 13.04
CA GLU A 237 5.24 5.80 13.08
C GLU A 237 4.80 6.10 14.52
N ARG A 238 4.89 5.10 15.41
CA ARG A 238 4.57 5.28 16.81
C ARG A 238 5.44 6.35 17.47
N ALA A 239 6.75 6.31 17.23
CA ALA A 239 7.66 7.29 17.79
C ALA A 239 7.36 8.73 17.34
N VAL A 240 7.04 8.94 16.05
CA VAL A 240 6.65 10.27 15.54
C VAL A 240 5.29 10.69 16.07
N GLN A 241 4.35 9.75 16.19
CA GLN A 241 3.03 10.02 16.74
C GLN A 241 3.11 10.50 18.19
N GLU A 242 3.87 9.80 19.03
CA GLU A 242 4.10 10.17 20.43
C GLU A 242 4.82 11.52 20.55
N LEU A 243 5.87 11.74 19.75
CA LEU A 243 6.68 12.95 19.78
C LEU A 243 5.87 14.22 19.47
N TYR A 244 4.93 14.14 18.54
CA TYR A 244 4.15 15.31 18.08
C TYR A 244 2.69 15.30 18.49
N GLY A 245 2.19 14.24 19.13
CA GLY A 245 0.79 14.10 19.51
C GLY A 245 -0.15 14.03 18.29
N LEU A 246 0.28 13.40 17.18
CA LEU A 246 -0.47 13.42 15.93
C LEU A 246 -1.67 12.47 15.97
N PRO A 247 -2.82 12.89 15.41
CA PRO A 247 -3.93 11.97 15.20
C PRO A 247 -3.57 10.92 14.12
N GLU A 248 -4.19 9.75 14.17
CA GLU A 248 -3.95 8.68 13.19
C GLU A 248 -4.12 9.13 11.72
N THR A 249 -5.03 10.07 11.47
CA THR A 249 -5.29 10.64 10.14
C THR A 249 -4.13 11.50 9.59
N ALA A 250 -3.19 11.90 10.45
CA ALA A 250 -1.98 12.62 10.05
C ALA A 250 -0.81 11.68 9.74
N LEU A 251 -0.97 10.37 10.00
CA LEU A 251 0.07 9.37 9.83
C LEU A 251 -0.04 8.70 8.47
N ILE A 252 0.98 8.83 7.65
CA ILE A 252 1.09 8.26 6.31
C ILE A 252 2.12 7.15 6.34
N GLU A 253 1.66 5.90 6.22
CA GLU A 253 2.54 4.75 6.10
C GLU A 253 3.15 4.71 4.70
N MET A 254 4.30 5.33 4.52
CA MET A 254 4.94 5.40 3.21
C MET A 254 5.78 4.17 2.86
N GLY A 255 6.12 3.33 3.83
CA GLY A 255 6.99 2.18 3.59
C GLY A 255 8.33 2.56 2.98
N ASP A 256 8.58 2.07 1.77
CA ASP A 256 9.78 2.37 0.98
C ASP A 256 9.57 3.51 -0.03
N PHE A 257 8.33 4.03 -0.17
CA PHE A 257 7.95 4.92 -1.26
C PHE A 257 8.04 6.42 -0.87
N ALA A 258 9.21 6.87 -0.43
CA ALA A 258 9.45 8.30 -0.12
C ALA A 258 9.15 9.20 -1.33
N GLY A 259 9.47 8.73 -2.54
CA GLY A 259 9.15 9.44 -3.78
C GLY A 259 7.65 9.58 -4.05
N GLY A 260 6.84 8.60 -3.61
CA GLY A 260 5.38 8.68 -3.70
C GLY A 260 4.82 9.82 -2.85
N VAL A 261 5.33 9.98 -1.63
CA VAL A 261 4.96 11.08 -0.74
C VAL A 261 5.46 12.42 -1.28
N LEU A 262 6.75 12.56 -1.54
CA LEU A 262 7.38 13.83 -1.87
C LEU A 262 6.82 14.42 -3.18
N LYS A 263 6.73 13.61 -4.25
CA LYS A 263 6.18 14.05 -5.55
C LYS A 263 4.70 14.43 -5.46
N TYR A 264 3.94 13.75 -4.60
CA TYR A 264 2.53 14.05 -4.42
C TYR A 264 2.35 15.34 -3.63
N ILE A 265 3.05 15.50 -2.50
CA ILE A 265 2.98 16.70 -1.65
C ILE A 265 3.49 17.95 -2.39
N ARG A 266 4.47 17.82 -3.30
CA ARG A 266 4.89 18.94 -4.15
C ARG A 266 3.71 19.54 -4.93
N ARG A 267 2.80 18.70 -5.42
CA ARG A 267 1.60 19.13 -6.19
C ARG A 267 0.41 19.45 -5.28
N HIS A 268 0.37 18.86 -4.10
CA HIS A 268 -0.72 18.95 -3.13
C HIS A 268 -0.14 19.33 -1.76
N PRO A 269 0.36 20.57 -1.60
CA PRO A 269 1.13 20.97 -0.44
C PRO A 269 0.33 20.86 0.86
N VAL A 270 1.07 20.60 1.94
CA VAL A 270 0.61 20.62 3.34
C VAL A 270 1.46 21.62 4.10
N PRO A 271 0.98 22.22 5.20
CA PRO A 271 1.78 23.20 5.94
C PRO A 271 3.09 22.62 6.49
N ARG A 272 3.04 21.38 7.04
CA ARG A 272 4.22 20.71 7.60
C ARG A 272 4.21 19.22 7.29
N LEU A 273 5.40 18.71 6.94
CA LEU A 273 5.68 17.28 6.74
C LEU A 273 6.84 16.85 7.62
N THR A 274 6.68 15.77 8.39
CA THR A 274 7.78 15.05 9.00
C THR A 274 8.00 13.73 8.27
N ILE A 275 9.25 13.46 7.86
CA ILE A 275 9.64 12.14 7.35
C ILE A 275 10.37 11.41 8.49
N GLY A 276 9.87 10.22 8.86
CA GLY A 276 10.45 9.40 9.92
C GLY A 276 10.80 8.00 9.45
N GLY A 277 11.98 7.51 9.84
CA GLY A 277 12.36 6.16 9.46
C GLY A 277 13.60 5.62 10.16
N GLY A 278 13.81 4.32 10.00
CA GLY A 278 14.99 3.64 10.52
C GLY A 278 16.28 4.10 9.82
N ILE A 279 17.41 4.00 10.54
CA ILE A 279 18.74 4.48 10.13
C ILE A 279 19.05 4.13 8.66
N ALA A 280 18.91 2.85 8.26
CA ALA A 280 19.28 2.41 6.92
C ALA A 280 18.40 3.03 5.80
N LYS A 281 17.09 3.22 6.04
CA LYS A 281 16.20 3.85 5.05
C LYS A 281 16.46 5.35 4.95
N MET A 282 16.72 6.02 6.07
CA MET A 282 17.03 7.45 6.07
C MET A 282 18.42 7.73 5.46
N THR A 283 19.40 6.84 5.63
CA THR A 283 20.68 6.92 4.92
C THR A 283 20.46 6.85 3.39
N LYS A 284 19.61 5.95 2.90
CA LYS A 284 19.29 5.89 1.47
C LYS A 284 18.60 7.16 0.97
N LEU A 285 17.69 7.74 1.77
CA LEU A 285 17.08 9.02 1.43
C LEU A 285 18.12 10.14 1.36
N ALA A 286 19.06 10.19 2.33
CA ALA A 286 20.19 11.12 2.32
C ALA A 286 21.08 10.97 1.06
N GLN A 287 21.16 9.74 0.53
CA GLN A 287 21.89 9.43 -0.71
C GLN A 287 21.05 9.64 -1.99
N GLY A 288 19.95 10.39 -1.90
CA GLY A 288 19.14 10.76 -3.05
C GLY A 288 18.17 9.70 -3.56
N ARG A 289 17.95 8.61 -2.80
CA ARG A 289 17.03 7.54 -3.22
C ARG A 289 15.61 7.84 -2.80
N MET A 290 14.68 7.74 -3.73
CA MET A 290 13.24 7.91 -3.51
C MET A 290 12.49 6.58 -3.33
N ASP A 291 13.09 5.47 -3.75
CA ASP A 291 12.66 4.09 -3.44
C ASP A 291 13.69 3.51 -2.45
N LEU A 292 13.25 3.27 -1.23
CA LEU A 292 14.10 2.87 -0.11
C LEU A 292 14.22 1.35 0.05
N HIS A 293 13.58 0.57 -0.86
CA HIS A 293 13.51 -0.89 -0.78
C HIS A 293 14.91 -1.52 -0.93
N SER A 294 15.20 -2.55 -0.12
CA SER A 294 16.51 -3.23 -0.11
C SER A 294 16.87 -3.88 -1.44
N LYS A 295 15.89 -4.43 -2.18
CA LYS A 295 16.11 -5.01 -3.51
C LYS A 295 16.49 -3.99 -4.59
N ARG A 296 16.27 -2.69 -4.36
CA ARG A 296 16.64 -1.59 -5.27
C ARG A 296 18.07 -1.10 -5.03
N GLY A 297 18.77 -1.68 -4.06
CA GLY A 297 20.16 -1.44 -3.74
C GLY A 297 20.42 -1.19 -2.25
N SER A 298 21.64 -1.48 -1.84
CA SER A 298 22.17 -1.17 -0.51
C SER A 298 22.48 0.33 -0.38
N ALA A 299 22.65 0.81 0.84
CA ALA A 299 23.26 2.12 1.07
C ALA A 299 24.73 2.09 0.59
N ASP A 300 25.22 3.22 0.09
CA ASP A 300 26.62 3.41 -0.24
C ASP A 300 27.40 3.67 1.04
N MET A 301 28.25 2.73 1.42
CA MET A 301 29.02 2.82 2.67
C MET A 301 30.17 3.81 2.56
N THR A 302 30.74 4.03 1.37
CA THR A 302 31.76 5.05 1.13
C THR A 302 31.18 6.46 1.30
N ALA A 303 29.99 6.70 0.74
CA ALA A 303 29.28 7.95 0.94
C ALA A 303 28.87 8.16 2.42
N LEU A 304 28.52 7.08 3.14
CA LEU A 304 28.23 7.16 4.57
C LEU A 304 29.48 7.50 5.40
N ALA A 305 30.62 6.94 5.06
CA ALA A 305 31.91 7.26 5.69
C ALA A 305 32.30 8.74 5.46
N ALA A 306 32.11 9.25 4.25
CA ALA A 306 32.34 10.67 3.95
C ALA A 306 31.39 11.57 4.78
N LEU A 307 30.16 11.15 4.99
CA LEU A 307 29.21 11.87 5.87
C LEU A 307 29.67 11.82 7.33
N ALA A 308 30.20 10.68 7.80
CA ALA A 308 30.76 10.56 9.14
C ALA A 308 31.97 11.49 9.34
N THR A 309 32.86 11.61 8.33
CA THR A 309 33.98 12.60 8.37
C THR A 309 33.45 14.02 8.50
N THR A 310 32.41 14.38 7.75
CA THR A 310 31.74 15.69 7.86
C THR A 310 31.16 15.91 9.28
N ALA A 311 30.73 14.81 9.92
CA ALA A 311 30.20 14.82 11.29
C ALA A 311 31.30 14.86 12.36
N GLY A 312 32.59 14.84 11.97
CA GLY A 312 33.75 14.94 12.87
C GLY A 312 34.45 13.60 13.12
N ALA A 313 34.18 12.55 12.36
CA ALA A 313 34.92 11.30 12.49
C ALA A 313 36.36 11.44 11.99
N ALA A 314 37.31 10.87 12.73
CA ALA A 314 38.71 10.75 12.32
C ALA A 314 38.82 9.76 11.13
N SER A 315 39.94 9.85 10.39
CA SER A 315 40.13 9.06 9.16
C SER A 315 40.03 7.55 9.37
N ASP A 316 40.60 7.04 10.44
CA ASP A 316 40.57 5.61 10.80
C ASP A 316 39.14 5.12 11.09
N LEU A 317 38.35 5.93 11.77
CA LEU A 317 36.93 5.62 12.01
C LEU A 317 36.13 5.68 10.70
N ALA A 318 36.38 6.66 9.82
CA ALA A 318 35.73 6.76 8.54
C ALA A 318 36.05 5.55 7.64
N GLU A 319 37.32 5.12 7.62
CA GLU A 319 37.73 3.90 6.92
C GLU A 319 37.03 2.65 7.47
N ALA A 320 36.97 2.53 8.83
CA ALA A 320 36.24 1.43 9.46
C ALA A 320 34.77 1.43 9.06
N ILE A 321 34.10 2.59 9.04
CA ILE A 321 32.70 2.75 8.61
C ILE A 321 32.53 2.32 7.16
N ALA A 322 33.44 2.70 6.27
CA ALA A 322 33.36 2.31 4.85
C ALA A 322 33.42 0.80 4.63
N LEU A 323 34.11 0.09 5.53
CA LEU A 323 34.28 -1.37 5.46
C LEU A 323 33.17 -2.16 6.16
N THR A 324 32.24 -1.51 6.88
CA THR A 324 31.16 -2.24 7.56
C THR A 324 30.17 -2.84 6.54
N PRO A 325 29.66 -4.06 6.79
CA PRO A 325 28.68 -4.70 5.90
C PRO A 325 27.29 -4.05 5.98
N THR A 326 26.99 -3.31 7.06
CA THR A 326 25.65 -2.73 7.27
C THR A 326 25.71 -1.31 7.84
N VAL A 327 24.70 -0.50 7.45
CA VAL A 327 24.50 0.84 8.04
C VAL A 327 24.33 0.80 9.56
N ALA A 328 23.75 -0.28 10.11
CA ALA A 328 23.56 -0.42 11.55
C ALA A 328 24.90 -0.54 12.30
N GLU A 329 25.85 -1.31 11.75
CA GLU A 329 27.19 -1.43 12.30
C GLU A 329 27.98 -0.13 12.18
N ALA A 330 27.92 0.53 11.02
CA ALA A 330 28.51 1.85 10.82
C ALA A 330 28.00 2.86 11.84
N PHE A 331 26.69 2.86 12.08
CA PHE A 331 26.06 3.74 13.07
C PHE A 331 26.52 3.44 14.50
N LEU A 332 26.68 2.15 14.84
CA LEU A 332 27.18 1.74 16.15
C LEU A 332 28.60 2.25 16.38
N LEU A 333 29.51 2.11 15.41
CA LEU A 333 30.87 2.62 15.48
C LEU A 333 30.89 4.14 15.69
N ALA A 334 30.10 4.88 14.90
CA ALA A 334 29.97 6.32 15.01
C ALA A 334 29.43 6.73 16.39
N SER A 335 28.42 6.06 16.90
CA SER A 335 27.81 6.32 18.21
C SER A 335 28.78 6.08 19.36
N GLN A 336 29.57 4.99 19.32
CA GLN A 336 30.59 4.68 20.32
C GLN A 336 31.72 5.74 20.36
N ALA A 337 32.00 6.34 19.20
CA ALA A 337 32.95 7.43 19.09
C ALA A 337 32.37 8.84 19.39
N GLY A 338 31.07 8.90 19.75
CA GLY A 338 30.40 10.17 20.04
C GLY A 338 30.10 11.03 18.81
N ILE A 339 30.16 10.45 17.60
CA ILE A 339 29.89 11.15 16.33
C ILE A 339 28.37 11.24 16.09
N PRO A 340 27.79 12.44 15.86
CA PRO A 340 26.35 12.65 15.67
C PRO A 340 25.93 12.30 14.24
N LEU A 341 26.26 11.09 13.78
CA LEU A 341 26.00 10.63 12.41
C LEU A 341 24.52 10.66 12.07
N GLY A 342 23.63 10.37 13.04
CA GLY A 342 22.19 10.42 12.85
C GLY A 342 21.65 11.79 12.47
N ASP A 343 22.13 12.84 13.12
CA ASP A 343 21.74 14.23 12.83
C ASP A 343 22.24 14.65 11.43
N HIS A 344 23.45 14.23 11.03
CA HIS A 344 23.98 14.48 9.69
C HIS A 344 23.19 13.75 8.61
N ILE A 345 22.83 12.49 8.84
CA ILE A 345 21.94 11.73 7.94
C ILE A 345 20.60 12.45 7.79
N ALA A 346 19.98 12.88 8.90
CA ALA A 346 18.70 13.59 8.90
C ALA A 346 18.79 14.93 8.13
N ASN A 347 19.85 15.68 8.30
CA ASN A 347 20.05 16.97 7.62
C ASN A 347 20.23 16.79 6.11
N VAL A 348 21.06 15.83 5.67
CA VAL A 348 21.25 15.57 4.23
C VAL A 348 19.98 14.99 3.59
N ALA A 349 19.28 14.08 4.28
CA ALA A 349 18.00 13.58 3.83
C ALA A 349 16.96 14.70 3.68
N ARG A 350 16.93 15.66 4.63
CA ARG A 350 16.07 16.84 4.54
C ARG A 350 16.43 17.73 3.35
N GLN A 351 17.70 18.00 3.11
CA GLN A 351 18.14 18.79 1.96
C GLN A 351 17.71 18.16 0.64
N PHE A 352 17.93 16.86 0.49
CA PHE A 352 17.45 16.12 -0.68
C PHE A 352 15.93 16.17 -0.81
N ALA A 353 15.17 15.89 0.25
CA ALA A 353 13.72 15.94 0.19
C ALA A 353 13.19 17.34 -0.13
N LEU A 354 13.83 18.41 0.37
CA LEU A 354 13.49 19.80 0.00
C LEU A 354 13.75 20.09 -1.47
N SER A 355 14.81 19.56 -2.08
CA SER A 355 15.04 19.70 -3.53
C SER A 355 13.93 19.05 -4.36
N VAL A 356 13.36 17.94 -3.89
CA VAL A 356 12.19 17.33 -4.55
C VAL A 356 10.91 18.15 -4.35
N LEU A 357 10.79 18.84 -3.20
CA LEU A 357 9.66 19.70 -2.83
C LEU A 357 9.81 21.13 -3.39
N GLU A 358 10.82 21.41 -4.19
CA GLU A 358 11.08 22.74 -4.73
C GLU A 358 9.82 23.38 -5.35
N GLY A 359 9.58 24.66 -5.02
CA GLY A 359 8.38 25.38 -5.40
C GLY A 359 7.17 25.16 -4.49
N SER A 360 7.27 24.34 -3.44
CA SER A 360 6.24 24.18 -2.42
C SER A 360 6.66 24.85 -1.09
N ASN A 361 5.72 25.48 -0.38
CA ASN A 361 5.96 26.11 0.91
C ASN A 361 5.79 25.12 2.08
N VAL A 362 6.32 23.91 1.95
CA VAL A 362 6.20 22.86 2.97
C VAL A 362 7.31 23.00 3.99
N MET A 363 6.96 23.14 5.28
CA MET A 363 7.93 22.99 6.37
C MET A 363 8.28 21.51 6.52
N LEU A 364 9.55 21.14 6.38
CA LEU A 364 10.00 19.76 6.39
C LEU A 364 10.95 19.47 7.56
N ASP A 365 10.69 18.38 8.27
CA ASP A 365 11.58 17.74 9.24
C ASP A 365 11.91 16.31 8.79
N VAL A 366 13.11 15.83 9.15
CA VAL A 366 13.49 14.41 9.02
C VAL A 366 13.96 13.89 10.36
N LEU A 367 13.46 12.70 10.74
CA LEU A 367 13.80 12.00 11.98
C LEU A 367 14.35 10.61 11.67
N VAL A 368 15.41 10.25 12.37
CA VAL A 368 16.05 8.95 12.27
C VAL A 368 15.83 8.19 13.57
N PHE A 369 15.36 6.96 13.48
CA PHE A 369 15.06 6.10 14.62
C PHE A 369 15.91 4.84 14.60
N ASP A 370 16.28 4.35 15.78
CA ASP A 370 16.82 3.00 15.94
C ASP A 370 15.72 1.93 15.94
N ARG A 371 16.10 0.67 16.20
CA ARG A 371 15.15 -0.45 16.25
C ARG A 371 14.22 -0.41 17.46
N GLN A 372 14.60 0.31 18.51
CA GLN A 372 13.84 0.50 19.74
C GLN A 372 12.87 1.69 19.64
N GLY A 373 12.94 2.48 18.56
CA GLY A 373 12.13 3.67 18.37
C GLY A 373 12.71 4.92 19.03
N GLN A 374 13.95 4.86 19.51
CA GLN A 374 14.64 6.05 20.04
C GLN A 374 15.06 6.96 18.87
N CYS A 375 14.83 8.26 19.02
CA CYS A 375 15.27 9.24 18.05
C CYS A 375 16.79 9.42 18.17
N VAL A 376 17.50 8.91 17.16
CA VAL A 376 18.98 8.91 17.09
C VAL A 376 19.53 9.93 16.09
N GLY A 377 18.65 10.67 15.42
CA GLY A 377 19.02 11.76 14.54
C GLY A 377 17.81 12.63 14.18
N ARG A 378 18.06 13.94 14.13
CA ARG A 378 17.04 14.94 13.80
C ARG A 378 17.62 16.03 12.90
N SER A 379 16.88 16.38 11.85
CA SER A 379 17.25 17.53 11.04
C SER A 379 16.93 18.82 11.76
N HIS A 380 17.83 19.79 11.63
CA HIS A 380 17.64 21.13 12.17
C HIS A 380 17.03 22.02 11.08
N PRO A 381 15.88 22.68 11.33
CA PRO A 381 15.42 23.75 10.46
C PRO A 381 16.45 24.88 10.46
N VAL A 382 16.77 25.42 9.32
CA VAL A 382 17.60 26.62 9.24
C VAL A 382 16.87 27.72 10.00
N GLY A 383 17.41 28.16 11.15
CA GLY A 383 16.89 29.28 11.95
C GLY A 383 16.16 28.94 13.26
N ASN A 384 15.99 27.67 13.64
CA ASN A 384 15.46 27.33 14.96
C ASN A 384 16.56 26.77 15.90
N PRO A 385 16.59 27.18 17.17
CA PRO A 385 17.52 26.62 18.15
C PRO A 385 17.21 25.13 18.37
N PRO A 386 18.23 24.33 18.76
CA PRO A 386 18.03 22.92 19.06
C PRO A 386 17.02 22.78 20.19
N LEU A 387 15.91 22.04 19.95
CA LEU A 387 15.00 21.64 21.00
C LEU A 387 15.78 20.75 21.98
N LYS A 388 15.63 20.99 23.28
CA LYS A 388 16.30 20.21 24.35
C LYS A 388 16.05 18.73 24.09
N ARG A 389 17.11 17.91 24.18
CA ARG A 389 17.01 16.45 24.21
C ARG A 389 16.11 16.08 25.39
N LEU A 390 15.03 15.35 25.11
CA LEU A 390 14.20 14.70 26.13
C LEU A 390 14.91 13.47 26.66
#